data_faf26501b260d0508d02aee58b9af286
#
_entry.id   faf26501b260d0508d02aee58b9af286
#
_cell.length_a   1.000
_cell.length_b   1.000
_cell.length_c   1.000
_cell.angle_alpha   90.00
_cell.angle_beta   90.00
_cell.angle_gamma   90.00
#
_symmetry.space_group_name_H-M   'P 1'
#
loop_
_entity.id
_entity.type
_entity.pdbx_description
1 polymer ?
#
loop_
_entity_poly.entity_id
_entity_poly.type
_entity_poly.pdbx_seq_one_letter_code
_entity_poly.pdbx_strand_id
1 'polypeptide(L)'
;MSDFMITGIEISKVEAQRELSEAVSNMRFNINFEEVKVNQENVRIAFTFSTLYDGGTQAKATKVGELKIAGEVITKESKKEAEEIENTWKNKKTLPLKIAEDVINILNFECGARGTLLAYAIGFAAPIPITRAKLTETDSSAK
;
A
#
# COMPACT_ATOMS: atom_id res chain seq x y z
N MET A 1 -23.39 -1.75 -6.73
CA MET A 1 -22.67 -1.87 -5.47
C MET A 1 -21.62 -2.95 -5.58
N SER A 2 -20.46 -2.68 -5.10
CA SER A 2 -19.38 -3.65 -5.16
C SER A 2 -19.60 -4.73 -4.11
N ASP A 3 -19.39 -5.97 -4.51
CA ASP A 3 -19.42 -7.09 -3.58
C ASP A 3 -18.02 -7.44 -3.08
N PHE A 4 -17.09 -6.51 -3.26
CA PHE A 4 -15.72 -6.71 -2.82
C PHE A 4 -15.66 -6.90 -1.31
N MET A 5 -15.09 -8.01 -0.90
CA MET A 5 -15.03 -8.35 0.52
C MET A 5 -13.62 -8.80 0.87
N ILE A 6 -12.98 -8.04 1.73
CA ILE A 6 -11.68 -8.42 2.24
C ILE A 6 -11.88 -9.39 3.40
N THR A 7 -11.34 -10.59 3.26
CA THR A 7 -11.47 -11.62 4.29
C THR A 7 -10.24 -11.71 5.18
N GLY A 8 -9.13 -11.12 4.76
CA GLY A 8 -7.94 -11.12 5.61
C GLY A 8 -6.78 -10.38 4.99
N ILE A 9 -5.80 -10.12 5.82
CA ILE A 9 -4.53 -9.55 5.39
C ILE A 9 -3.44 -10.38 6.05
N GLU A 10 -2.55 -10.93 5.23
CA GLU A 10 -1.41 -11.69 5.73
C GLU A 10 -0.15 -10.88 5.51
N ILE A 11 0.56 -10.60 6.60
CA ILE A 11 1.82 -9.87 6.52
C ILE A 11 2.95 -10.89 6.48
N SER A 12 3.80 -10.80 5.47
CA SER A 12 4.89 -11.74 5.29
C SER A 12 6.25 -11.14 5.62
N LYS A 13 6.36 -9.81 5.60
CA LYS A 13 7.66 -9.19 5.82
C LYS A 13 7.47 -7.79 6.37
N VAL A 14 8.27 -7.44 7.38
CA VAL A 14 8.34 -6.08 7.88
C VAL A 14 9.80 -5.69 7.98
N GLU A 15 10.11 -4.46 7.61
CA GLU A 15 11.46 -3.92 7.69
C GLU A 15 11.37 -2.48 8.14
N ALA A 16 12.29 -2.07 8.99
CA ALA A 16 12.40 -0.68 9.40
C ALA A 16 13.88 -0.39 9.56
N GLN A 17 14.34 0.67 8.91
CA GLN A 17 15.76 0.98 8.87
C GLN A 17 15.97 2.48 8.96
N ARG A 18 16.86 2.87 9.84
CA ARG A 18 17.34 4.24 9.91
C ARG A 18 18.75 4.29 9.36
N GLU A 19 18.96 5.13 8.37
CA GLU A 19 20.26 5.22 7.70
C GLU A 19 21.08 6.40 8.16
N LEU A 20 20.41 7.48 8.56
CA LEU A 20 21.08 8.70 9.00
C LEU A 20 20.48 9.20 10.29
N SER A 21 21.27 9.94 11.05
CA SER A 21 20.83 10.53 12.32
C SER A 21 20.13 11.88 12.15
N GLU A 22 20.01 12.35 10.92
CA GLU A 22 19.43 13.67 10.69
C GLU A 22 17.92 13.68 10.95
N ALA A 23 17.40 14.87 11.19
CA ALA A 23 15.98 15.04 11.42
C ALA A 23 15.19 14.78 10.15
N VAL A 24 13.99 14.20 10.33
CA VAL A 24 13.08 13.95 9.22
C VAL A 24 12.30 15.22 8.93
N SER A 25 12.31 15.64 7.67
CA SER A 25 11.53 16.79 7.23
C SER A 25 10.33 16.42 6.37
N ASN A 26 10.28 15.19 5.86
CA ASN A 26 9.21 14.78 4.98
C ASN A 26 9.02 13.28 5.02
N MET A 27 7.79 12.82 4.82
CA MET A 27 7.45 11.42 4.67
C MET A 27 6.78 11.20 3.32
N ARG A 28 7.16 10.14 2.63
CA ARG A 28 6.52 9.77 1.36
C ARG A 28 5.99 8.37 1.49
N PHE A 29 4.74 8.18 1.06
CA PHE A 29 4.06 6.90 1.14
C PHE A 29 3.94 6.29 -0.25
N ASN A 30 4.04 4.98 -0.33
CA ASN A 30 3.87 4.29 -1.59
C ASN A 30 3.29 2.91 -1.35
N ILE A 31 2.33 2.51 -2.19
CA ILE A 31 1.77 1.18 -2.17
C ILE A 31 1.91 0.61 -3.57
N ASN A 32 2.59 -0.52 -3.68
CA ASN A 32 2.74 -1.24 -4.94
C ASN A 32 2.00 -2.55 -4.86
N PHE A 33 1.27 -2.88 -5.91
CA PHE A 33 0.68 -4.20 -6.05
C PHE A 33 1.65 -5.03 -6.88
N GLU A 34 2.12 -6.13 -6.30
CA GLU A 34 3.19 -6.92 -6.89
C GLU A 34 2.67 -8.06 -7.74
N GLU A 35 1.59 -8.68 -7.31
CA GLU A 35 1.06 -9.85 -7.99
C GLU A 35 -0.39 -10.06 -7.58
N VAL A 36 -1.18 -10.61 -8.50
CA VAL A 36 -2.58 -10.96 -8.22
C VAL A 36 -2.76 -12.42 -8.61
N LYS A 37 -3.23 -13.22 -7.67
CA LYS A 37 -3.53 -14.64 -7.90
C LYS A 37 -5.01 -14.86 -7.69
N VAL A 38 -5.65 -15.48 -8.64
CA VAL A 38 -7.09 -15.77 -8.58
C VAL A 38 -7.27 -17.26 -8.61
N ASN A 39 -8.01 -17.80 -7.66
CA ASN A 39 -8.36 -19.20 -7.59
C ASN A 39 -9.87 -19.30 -7.31
N GLN A 40 -10.63 -19.48 -8.38
CA GLN A 40 -12.09 -19.48 -8.33
C GLN A 40 -12.60 -18.15 -7.81
N GLU A 41 -13.17 -18.09 -6.61
CA GLU A 41 -13.69 -16.86 -6.03
C GLU A 41 -12.70 -16.21 -5.07
N ASN A 42 -11.57 -16.85 -4.84
CA ASN A 42 -10.58 -16.32 -3.91
C ASN A 42 -9.51 -15.55 -4.67
N VAL A 43 -9.23 -14.35 -4.21
CA VAL A 43 -8.23 -13.47 -4.83
C VAL A 43 -7.20 -13.10 -3.79
N ARG A 44 -5.93 -13.23 -4.14
CA ARG A 44 -4.82 -12.81 -3.30
C ARG A 44 -4.06 -11.72 -4.03
N ILE A 45 -3.93 -10.57 -3.38
CA ILE A 45 -3.27 -9.41 -3.96
C ILE A 45 -2.02 -9.12 -3.15
N ALA A 46 -0.86 -9.40 -3.73
CA ALA A 46 0.41 -9.13 -3.07
C ALA A 46 0.71 -7.64 -3.14
N PHE A 47 1.18 -7.09 -2.04
CA PHE A 47 1.44 -5.67 -1.94
C PHE A 47 2.73 -5.39 -1.19
N THR A 48 3.25 -4.18 -1.41
CA THR A 48 4.32 -3.60 -0.60
C THR A 48 3.90 -2.19 -0.22
N PHE A 49 3.83 -1.93 1.08
CA PHE A 49 3.56 -0.60 1.62
C PHE A 49 4.90 -0.05 2.10
N SER A 50 5.28 1.13 1.62
CA SER A 50 6.55 1.75 2.00
C SER A 50 6.34 3.16 2.50
N THR A 51 7.13 3.54 3.48
CA THR A 51 7.23 4.93 3.92
C THR A 51 8.69 5.31 3.85
N LEU A 52 8.99 6.36 3.10
CA LEU A 52 10.33 6.89 3.02
C LEU A 52 10.40 8.15 3.87
N TYR A 53 11.39 8.20 4.72
CA TYR A 53 11.63 9.36 5.60
C TYR A 53 12.80 10.14 5.02
N ASP A 54 12.53 11.38 4.64
CA ASP A 54 13.54 12.23 4.03
C ASP A 54 13.95 13.35 4.96
N GLY A 55 15.21 13.73 4.90
CA GLY A 55 15.73 14.90 5.60
C GLY A 55 16.25 15.91 4.61
N GLY A 56 16.88 16.96 5.11
CA GLY A 56 17.44 18.00 4.28
C GLY A 56 16.39 18.96 3.75
N THR A 57 16.66 19.52 2.59
CA THR A 57 15.76 20.48 1.94
C THR A 57 15.16 19.86 0.70
N GLN A 58 14.15 20.53 0.14
CA GLN A 58 13.57 20.06 -1.11
C GLN A 58 14.58 20.03 -2.24
N ALA A 59 15.51 20.97 -2.23
CA ALA A 59 16.54 21.03 -3.26
C ALA A 59 17.59 19.94 -3.08
N LYS A 60 17.78 19.47 -1.85
CA LYS A 60 18.78 18.45 -1.56
C LYS A 60 18.25 17.49 -0.50
N ALA A 61 17.25 16.70 -0.89
CA ALA A 61 16.65 15.72 -0.01
C ALA A 61 17.60 14.53 0.20
N THR A 62 17.64 14.03 1.43
CA THR A 62 18.44 12.87 1.78
C THR A 62 17.53 11.82 2.36
N LYS A 63 17.83 10.56 2.11
CA LYS A 63 17.05 9.45 2.68
C LYS A 63 17.54 9.20 4.10
N VAL A 64 16.69 9.45 5.06
CA VAL A 64 17.00 9.22 6.48
C VAL A 64 16.67 7.79 6.86
N GLY A 65 15.61 7.24 6.33
CA GLY A 65 15.26 5.87 6.63
C GLY A 65 14.06 5.39 5.82
N GLU A 66 13.68 4.17 6.07
CA GLU A 66 12.60 3.52 5.33
C GLU A 66 11.88 2.52 6.22
N LEU A 67 10.58 2.41 6.00
CA LEU A 67 9.76 1.40 6.65
C LEU A 67 9.02 0.67 5.53
N LYS A 68 9.00 -0.65 5.59
CA LYS A 68 8.40 -1.44 4.53
C LYS A 68 7.61 -2.59 5.12
N ILE A 69 6.39 -2.78 4.63
CA ILE A 69 5.53 -3.87 5.04
C ILE A 69 5.02 -4.55 3.78
N ALA A 70 5.24 -5.85 3.68
CA ALA A 70 4.80 -6.61 2.52
C ALA A 70 3.90 -7.75 2.97
N GLY A 71 2.98 -8.12 2.11
CA GLY A 71 2.06 -9.20 2.41
C GLY A 71 1.04 -9.38 1.31
N GLU A 72 -0.10 -9.94 1.67
CA GLU A 72 -1.20 -10.18 0.73
C GLU A 72 -2.51 -9.77 1.34
N VAL A 73 -3.36 -9.15 0.53
CA VAL A 73 -4.76 -8.93 0.86
C VAL A 73 -5.54 -10.09 0.26
N ILE A 74 -6.38 -10.70 1.07
CA ILE A 74 -7.17 -11.86 0.66
C ILE A 74 -8.62 -11.43 0.57
N THR A 75 -9.23 -11.65 -0.59
CA THR A 75 -10.62 -11.28 -0.80
C THR A 75 -11.40 -12.45 -1.34
N LYS A 76 -12.70 -12.37 -1.18
CA LYS A 76 -13.62 -13.33 -1.79
C LYS A 76 -14.56 -12.57 -2.70
N GLU A 77 -14.60 -12.96 -3.95
CA GLU A 77 -15.38 -12.25 -4.97
C GLU A 77 -16.33 -13.21 -5.66
N SER A 78 -17.32 -12.66 -6.37
CA SER A 78 -18.09 -13.48 -7.29
C SER A 78 -17.17 -13.96 -8.40
N LYS A 79 -17.54 -15.04 -9.05
CA LYS A 79 -16.73 -15.59 -10.13
C LYS A 79 -16.48 -14.55 -11.23
N LYS A 80 -17.53 -13.79 -11.56
CA LYS A 80 -17.42 -12.76 -12.58
C LYS A 80 -16.44 -11.67 -12.19
N GLU A 81 -16.51 -11.21 -10.95
CA GLU A 81 -15.62 -10.17 -10.48
C GLU A 81 -14.19 -10.67 -10.35
N ALA A 82 -14.01 -11.91 -9.92
CA ALA A 82 -12.69 -12.49 -9.84
C ALA A 82 -12.04 -12.56 -11.22
N GLU A 83 -12.81 -12.92 -12.24
CA GLU A 83 -12.32 -12.96 -13.61
C GLU A 83 -11.95 -11.57 -14.11
N GLU A 84 -12.74 -10.57 -13.75
CA GLU A 84 -12.45 -9.19 -14.13
C GLU A 84 -11.14 -8.72 -13.50
N ILE A 85 -10.93 -9.04 -12.24
CA ILE A 85 -9.70 -8.69 -11.54
C ILE A 85 -8.51 -9.35 -12.23
N GLU A 86 -8.64 -10.64 -12.54
CA GLU A 86 -7.58 -11.38 -13.19
C GLU A 86 -7.23 -10.80 -14.55
N ASN A 87 -8.25 -10.50 -15.35
CA ASN A 87 -8.04 -9.96 -16.69
C ASN A 87 -7.44 -8.57 -16.66
N THR A 88 -7.90 -7.73 -15.75
CA THR A 88 -7.37 -6.37 -15.62
C THR A 88 -5.90 -6.42 -15.22
N TRP A 89 -5.56 -7.29 -14.29
CA TRP A 89 -4.17 -7.45 -13.88
C TRP A 89 -3.29 -7.97 -15.01
N LYS A 90 -3.79 -8.97 -15.71
CA LYS A 90 -3.04 -9.59 -16.81
C LYS A 90 -2.77 -8.61 -17.94
N ASN A 91 -3.74 -7.76 -18.26
CA ASN A 91 -3.65 -6.86 -19.40
C ASN A 91 -2.99 -5.52 -19.06
N LYS A 92 -3.23 -5.00 -17.87
CA LYS A 92 -2.78 -3.64 -17.50
C LYS A 92 -1.87 -3.60 -16.28
N LYS A 93 -1.69 -4.72 -15.60
CA LYS A 93 -0.93 -4.78 -14.34
C LYS A 93 -1.49 -3.82 -13.29
N THR A 94 -2.80 -3.64 -13.30
CA THR A 94 -3.50 -2.82 -12.32
C THR A 94 -4.74 -3.58 -11.85
N LEU A 95 -5.31 -3.10 -10.76
CA LEU A 95 -6.60 -3.59 -10.28
C LEU A 95 -7.70 -2.71 -10.85
N PRO A 96 -8.93 -3.23 -10.98
CA PRO A 96 -10.06 -2.35 -11.29
C PRO A 96 -10.11 -1.20 -10.30
N LEU A 97 -10.48 -0.02 -10.78
CA LEU A 97 -10.35 1.21 -10.01
C LEU A 97 -11.00 1.14 -8.63
N LYS A 98 -12.22 0.64 -8.56
CA LYS A 98 -12.95 0.58 -7.30
C LYS A 98 -12.26 -0.37 -6.30
N ILE A 99 -11.79 -1.48 -6.80
CA ILE A 99 -11.08 -2.45 -5.96
C ILE A 99 -9.75 -1.90 -5.49
N ALA A 100 -9.02 -1.22 -6.38
CA ALA A 100 -7.77 -0.58 -6.01
C ALA A 100 -7.98 0.43 -4.90
N GLU A 101 -9.03 1.24 -5.00
CA GLU A 101 -9.34 2.24 -3.99
C GLU A 101 -9.62 1.60 -2.63
N ASP A 102 -10.44 0.55 -2.62
CA ASP A 102 -10.78 -0.15 -1.38
C ASP A 102 -9.55 -0.79 -0.74
N VAL A 103 -8.71 -1.41 -1.56
CA VAL A 103 -7.49 -2.06 -1.07
C VAL A 103 -6.51 -1.02 -0.52
N ILE A 104 -6.32 0.08 -1.23
CA ILE A 104 -5.41 1.13 -0.77
C ILE A 104 -5.89 1.70 0.56
N ASN A 105 -7.19 1.93 0.70
CA ASN A 105 -7.71 2.48 1.95
C ASN A 105 -7.54 1.53 3.13
N ILE A 106 -7.78 0.23 2.91
CA ILE A 106 -7.57 -0.71 4.00
C ILE A 106 -6.08 -0.87 4.34
N LEU A 107 -5.22 -0.84 3.34
CA LEU A 107 -3.79 -0.94 3.57
C LEU A 107 -3.25 0.30 4.29
N ASN A 108 -3.75 1.47 3.97
CA ASN A 108 -3.37 2.68 4.69
C ASN A 108 -3.70 2.55 6.17
N PHE A 109 -4.87 1.99 6.48
CA PHE A 109 -5.27 1.80 7.86
C PHE A 109 -4.44 0.70 8.54
N GLU A 110 -4.38 -0.47 7.93
CA GLU A 110 -3.73 -1.63 8.55
C GLU A 110 -2.22 -1.50 8.63
N CYS A 111 -1.61 -1.02 7.56
CA CYS A 111 -0.16 -0.85 7.54
C CYS A 111 0.27 0.37 8.34
N GLY A 112 -0.58 1.40 8.40
CA GLY A 112 -0.32 2.54 9.26
C GLY A 112 -0.29 2.14 10.72
N ALA A 113 -1.24 1.31 11.14
CA ALA A 113 -1.30 0.84 12.51
C ALA A 113 -0.09 -0.03 12.87
N ARG A 114 0.25 -0.97 12.00
CA ARG A 114 1.40 -1.85 12.22
C ARG A 114 2.72 -1.07 12.13
N GLY A 115 2.78 -0.15 11.17
CA GLY A 115 3.96 0.67 10.97
C GLY A 115 4.24 1.60 12.14
N THR A 116 3.21 1.97 12.89
CA THR A 116 3.39 2.81 14.06
C THR A 116 4.31 2.15 15.07
N LEU A 117 4.14 0.86 15.29
CA LEU A 117 5.00 0.12 16.22
C LEU A 117 6.44 0.06 15.72
N LEU A 118 6.61 -0.17 14.42
CA LEU A 118 7.95 -0.23 13.84
C LEU A 118 8.63 1.13 13.86
N ALA A 119 7.90 2.18 13.49
CA ALA A 119 8.44 3.53 13.46
C ALA A 119 8.87 3.97 14.86
N TYR A 120 8.07 3.67 15.83
CA TYR A 120 8.36 4.03 17.21
C TYR A 120 9.67 3.38 17.67
N ALA A 121 9.89 2.13 17.28
CA ALA A 121 11.08 1.40 17.69
C ALA A 121 12.37 2.02 17.17
N ILE A 122 12.35 2.72 16.07
CA ILE A 122 13.53 3.35 15.48
C ILE A 122 13.46 4.88 15.47
N GLY A 123 12.53 5.43 16.23
CA GLY A 123 12.46 6.87 16.45
C GLY A 123 11.89 7.67 15.30
N PHE A 124 11.05 7.08 14.48
CA PHE A 124 10.37 7.80 13.40
C PHE A 124 8.91 8.11 13.79
N ALA A 125 8.34 9.08 13.09
CA ALA A 125 6.93 9.37 13.24
C ALA A 125 6.08 8.25 12.63
N ALA A 126 4.88 8.07 13.18
CA ALA A 126 3.97 7.05 12.67
C ALA A 126 3.63 7.28 11.20
N PRO A 127 3.68 6.23 10.38
CA PRO A 127 3.39 6.37 8.94
C PRO A 127 1.89 6.30 8.66
N ILE A 128 1.16 7.30 9.16
CA ILE A 128 -0.29 7.33 9.03
C ILE A 128 -0.70 8.43 8.05
N PRO A 129 -1.23 8.05 6.89
CA PRO A 129 -1.78 9.05 5.96
C PRO A 129 -3.01 9.71 6.57
N ILE A 130 -3.13 11.00 6.38
CA ILE A 130 -4.22 11.78 6.98
C ILE A 130 -5.52 11.59 6.21
N THR A 131 -5.46 11.49 4.89
CA THR A 131 -6.64 11.41 4.05
C THR A 131 -6.77 10.05 3.38
N ARG A 132 -8.02 9.66 3.11
CA ARG A 132 -8.28 8.44 2.38
C ARG A 132 -7.97 8.66 0.90
N ALA A 133 -7.47 7.62 0.26
CA ALA A 133 -7.26 7.66 -1.16
C ALA A 133 -8.60 7.64 -1.88
N LYS A 134 -8.70 8.43 -2.94
CA LYS A 134 -9.84 8.40 -3.84
C LYS A 134 -9.29 8.46 -5.25
N LEU A 135 -9.45 7.36 -5.98
CA LEU A 135 -8.84 7.21 -7.27
C LEU A 135 -9.85 7.47 -8.38
N THR A 136 -9.39 8.10 -9.45
CA THR A 136 -10.17 8.25 -10.67
C THR A 136 -9.30 7.85 -11.83
N GLU A 137 -9.93 7.48 -12.94
CA GLU A 137 -9.18 7.06 -14.13
C GLU A 137 -8.41 8.18 -14.78
N THR A 138 -8.84 9.41 -14.54
CA THR A 138 -8.21 10.56 -15.15
C THR A 138 -7.20 11.25 -14.25
N ASP A 139 -6.88 10.62 -13.13
CA ASP A 139 -6.13 11.27 -12.07
C ASP A 139 -4.62 11.13 -12.19
N SER A 140 -4.14 10.48 -13.22
CA SER A 140 -2.72 10.19 -13.36
C SER A 140 -1.86 11.45 -13.41
N SER A 141 -2.42 12.56 -13.82
CA SER A 141 -1.70 13.82 -13.94
C SER A 141 -2.16 14.87 -12.95
N ALA A 142 -3.04 14.51 -12.03
CA ALA A 142 -3.67 15.48 -11.15
C ALA A 142 -2.76 15.98 -10.01
N LYS A 143 -1.60 15.42 -9.89
CA LYS A 143 -0.71 15.87 -8.83
C LYS A 143 0.53 16.49 -9.38
#